data_9f084f9f08a1ad6ac02a6e6aad76dd81
#
_entry.id   9f084f9f08a1ad6ac02a6e6aad76dd81
#
_cell.length_a   1.000
_cell.length_b   1.000
_cell.length_c   1.000
_cell.angle_alpha   90.00
_cell.angle_beta   90.00
_cell.angle_gamma   90.00
#
_symmetry.space_group_name_H-M   'P 1'
#
loop_
_entity.id
_entity.type
_entity.pdbx_description
1 polymer ?
#
loop_
_entity_poly.entity_id
_entity_poly.type
_entity_poly.pdbx_seq_one_letter_code
_entity_poly.pdbx_strand_id
1 'polypeptide(L)'
;MKIRKLFSATVASLALGLSVSFAADTKVGFVYVGPINDGGWTQIHHENALVMKEYFGDQVEMVYQENVPEGADSERVMTQMALSGADLIFTTSYGFMDPTINVAKKFPDVKFEHATGFKRSENVSTYSARFYEGRAIQGHIAGRMTKSNIVGYIASVPIPEV
;
A
#
# COMPACT_ATOMS: atom_id res chain seq x y z
N MET A 1 -39.61 -61.95 -37.84
CA MET A 1 -39.92 -60.88 -36.90
C MET A 1 -38.58 -60.38 -36.34
N LYS A 2 -38.05 -59.25 -36.85
CA LYS A 2 -36.72 -58.72 -36.50
C LYS A 2 -36.87 -57.47 -35.60
N ILE A 3 -36.46 -57.55 -34.36
CA ILE A 3 -36.47 -56.47 -33.38
C ILE A 3 -35.20 -55.63 -33.58
N ARG A 4 -35.34 -54.42 -34.05
CA ARG A 4 -34.25 -53.42 -34.11
C ARG A 4 -34.13 -52.76 -32.73
N LYS A 5 -32.98 -52.94 -32.09
CA LYS A 5 -32.61 -52.18 -30.89
C LYS A 5 -32.05 -50.83 -31.33
N LEU A 6 -32.74 -49.73 -30.97
CA LEU A 6 -32.20 -48.41 -31.07
C LEU A 6 -31.23 -48.18 -29.85
N PHE A 7 -29.98 -47.91 -30.15
CA PHE A 7 -29.02 -47.37 -29.19
C PHE A 7 -29.15 -45.84 -29.23
N SER A 8 -29.72 -45.26 -28.15
CA SER A 8 -29.63 -43.82 -27.93
C SER A 8 -28.27 -43.50 -27.30
N ALA A 9 -27.42 -42.86 -28.06
CA ALA A 9 -26.17 -42.30 -27.52
C ALA A 9 -26.45 -40.92 -26.94
N THR A 10 -26.44 -40.81 -25.62
CA THR A 10 -26.49 -39.55 -24.89
C THR A 10 -25.11 -38.91 -24.90
N VAL A 11 -24.92 -37.87 -25.69
CA VAL A 11 -23.70 -37.05 -25.66
C VAL A 11 -23.80 -36.12 -24.46
N ALA A 12 -23.10 -36.40 -23.39
CA ALA A 12 -22.92 -35.50 -22.27
C ALA A 12 -21.88 -34.45 -22.67
N SER A 13 -22.36 -33.24 -23.02
CA SER A 13 -21.49 -32.08 -23.25
C SER A 13 -20.93 -31.59 -21.92
N LEU A 14 -19.68 -31.92 -21.63
CA LEU A 14 -18.93 -31.40 -20.50
C LEU A 14 -18.51 -29.95 -20.87
N ALA A 15 -19.31 -28.98 -20.47
CA ALA A 15 -18.91 -27.57 -20.54
C ALA A 15 -17.84 -27.32 -19.46
N LEU A 16 -16.57 -27.45 -19.82
CA LEU A 16 -15.48 -26.88 -19.03
C LEU A 16 -15.63 -25.36 -19.08
N GLY A 17 -16.16 -24.79 -18.02
CA GLY A 17 -16.11 -23.35 -17.79
C GLY A 17 -14.65 -22.96 -17.60
N LEU A 18 -13.99 -22.51 -18.66
CA LEU A 18 -12.73 -21.78 -18.58
C LEU A 18 -13.04 -20.45 -17.88
N SER A 19 -12.79 -20.40 -16.58
CA SER A 19 -12.73 -19.14 -15.85
C SER A 19 -11.51 -18.40 -16.40
N VAL A 20 -11.74 -17.45 -17.30
CA VAL A 20 -10.72 -16.49 -17.71
C VAL A 20 -10.49 -15.61 -16.49
N SER A 21 -9.48 -15.92 -15.71
CA SER A 21 -8.98 -15.00 -14.69
C SER A 21 -8.28 -13.87 -15.45
N PHE A 22 -8.92 -12.72 -15.54
CA PHE A 22 -8.23 -11.51 -15.95
C PHE A 22 -7.24 -11.18 -14.84
N ALA A 23 -5.96 -11.07 -15.19
CA ALA A 23 -5.00 -10.44 -14.29
C ALA A 23 -5.46 -9.01 -14.02
N ALA A 24 -5.26 -8.51 -12.81
CA ALA A 24 -5.54 -7.11 -12.50
C ALA A 24 -4.72 -6.22 -13.45
N ASP A 25 -5.34 -5.12 -13.92
CA ASP A 25 -4.69 -4.21 -14.86
C ASP A 25 -3.52 -3.45 -14.23
N THR A 26 -3.53 -3.30 -12.90
CA THR A 26 -2.52 -2.57 -12.15
C THR A 26 -2.19 -3.27 -10.84
N LYS A 27 -0.90 -3.50 -10.57
CA LYS A 27 -0.43 -4.04 -9.30
C LYS A 27 0.14 -2.95 -8.43
N VAL A 28 -0.46 -2.75 -7.24
CA VAL A 28 -0.08 -1.70 -6.29
C VAL A 28 0.53 -2.31 -5.03
N GLY A 29 1.76 -1.91 -4.73
CA GLY A 29 2.50 -2.34 -3.55
C GLY A 29 2.50 -1.28 -2.45
N PHE A 30 2.45 -1.72 -1.18
CA PHE A 30 2.58 -0.84 -0.01
C PHE A 30 3.68 -1.37 0.91
N VAL A 31 4.61 -0.48 1.27
CA VAL A 31 5.70 -0.79 2.21
C VAL A 31 5.46 -0.01 3.49
N TYR A 32 5.16 -0.73 4.57
CA TYR A 32 4.82 -0.17 5.88
C TYR A 32 5.95 -0.36 6.88
N VAL A 33 6.24 0.70 7.64
CA VAL A 33 7.29 0.69 8.68
C VAL A 33 6.84 -0.06 9.94
N GLY A 34 5.57 -0.03 10.25
CA GLY A 34 4.97 -0.68 11.42
C GLY A 34 3.91 -1.72 11.06
N PRO A 35 3.26 -2.31 12.07
CA PRO A 35 2.18 -3.26 11.87
C PRO A 35 0.89 -2.54 11.44
N ILE A 36 0.04 -3.23 10.66
CA ILE A 36 -1.23 -2.69 10.14
C ILE A 36 -2.28 -2.38 11.22
N ASN A 37 -2.02 -2.75 12.45
CA ASN A 37 -2.88 -2.51 13.62
C ASN A 37 -2.18 -1.67 14.71
N ASP A 38 -1.31 -0.75 14.32
CA ASP A 38 -0.54 0.11 15.23
C ASP A 38 -1.39 1.20 15.92
N GLY A 39 -2.66 1.30 15.60
CA GLY A 39 -3.56 2.32 16.13
C GLY A 39 -3.30 3.73 15.58
N GLY A 40 -2.47 3.86 14.55
CA GLY A 40 -2.05 5.17 14.06
C GLY A 40 -1.54 5.18 12.62
N TRP A 41 -0.24 5.41 12.47
CA TRP A 41 0.38 5.71 11.16
C TRP A 41 0.19 4.62 10.12
N THR A 42 0.58 3.39 10.43
CA THR A 42 0.49 2.28 9.47
C THR A 42 -0.95 1.86 9.26
N GLN A 43 -1.74 1.81 10.33
CA GLN A 43 -3.15 1.42 10.25
C GLN A 43 -3.92 2.34 9.30
N ILE A 44 -3.78 3.66 9.41
CA ILE A 44 -4.52 4.59 8.54
C ILE A 44 -4.11 4.47 7.07
N HIS A 45 -2.83 4.21 6.78
CA HIS A 45 -2.38 3.94 5.42
C HIS A 45 -3.01 2.65 4.88
N HIS A 46 -3.04 1.60 5.70
CA HIS A 46 -3.60 0.31 5.29
C HIS A 46 -5.12 0.37 5.08
N GLU A 47 -5.86 1.02 5.98
CA GLU A 47 -7.30 1.22 5.83
C GLU A 47 -7.64 1.97 4.53
N ASN A 48 -6.88 3.02 4.19
CA ASN A 48 -7.07 3.74 2.93
C ASN A 48 -6.67 2.90 1.70
N ALA A 49 -5.67 2.03 1.82
CA ALA A 49 -5.33 1.08 0.76
C ALA A 49 -6.46 0.07 0.52
N LEU A 50 -7.15 -0.38 1.58
CA LEU A 50 -8.34 -1.23 1.45
C LEU A 50 -9.50 -0.49 0.78
N VAL A 51 -9.73 0.79 1.11
CA VAL A 51 -10.74 1.62 0.42
C VAL A 51 -10.42 1.75 -1.07
N MET A 52 -9.15 1.97 -1.42
CA MET A 52 -8.71 1.97 -2.83
C MET A 52 -9.01 0.62 -3.50
N LYS A 53 -8.66 -0.50 -2.86
CA LYS A 53 -8.92 -1.85 -3.39
C LYS A 53 -10.43 -2.11 -3.56
N GLU A 54 -11.24 -1.67 -2.62
CA GLU A 54 -12.71 -1.79 -2.72
C GLU A 54 -13.25 -0.97 -3.89
N TYR A 55 -12.76 0.27 -4.08
CA TYR A 55 -13.22 1.16 -5.15
C TYR A 55 -12.87 0.64 -6.55
N PHE A 56 -11.64 0.14 -6.75
CA PHE A 56 -11.18 -0.34 -8.05
C PHE A 56 -11.48 -1.83 -8.31
N GLY A 57 -11.83 -2.59 -7.28
CA GLY A 57 -12.20 -4.00 -7.40
C GLY A 57 -11.10 -4.83 -8.07
N ASP A 58 -11.48 -5.57 -9.11
CA ASP A 58 -10.58 -6.49 -9.82
C ASP A 58 -9.57 -5.79 -10.74
N GLN A 59 -9.70 -4.49 -10.97
CA GLN A 59 -8.73 -3.72 -11.76
C GLN A 59 -7.39 -3.55 -11.03
N VAL A 60 -7.36 -3.68 -9.71
CA VAL A 60 -6.15 -3.52 -8.91
C VAL A 60 -5.83 -4.79 -8.12
N GLU A 61 -4.61 -5.30 -8.29
CA GLU A 61 -3.99 -6.24 -7.35
C GLU A 61 -3.26 -5.46 -6.26
N MET A 62 -3.69 -5.58 -5.01
CA MET A 62 -3.03 -4.94 -3.87
C MET A 62 -2.14 -5.92 -3.14
N VAL A 63 -0.87 -5.56 -2.95
CA VAL A 63 0.09 -6.30 -2.12
C VAL A 63 0.71 -5.38 -1.08
N TYR A 64 1.08 -5.90 0.08
CA TYR A 64 1.77 -5.09 1.09
C TYR A 64 2.77 -5.90 1.90
N GLN A 65 3.71 -5.20 2.51
CA GLN A 65 4.64 -5.75 3.51
C GLN A 65 4.69 -4.80 4.70
N GLU A 66 4.38 -5.33 5.88
CA GLU A 66 4.43 -4.59 7.15
C GLU A 66 5.71 -4.87 7.94
N ASN A 67 5.99 -4.05 8.96
CA ASN A 67 7.16 -4.17 9.83
C ASN A 67 8.47 -4.16 9.05
N VAL A 68 8.58 -3.32 8.03
CA VAL A 68 9.79 -3.20 7.22
C VAL A 68 10.74 -2.21 7.86
N PRO A 69 11.95 -2.64 8.28
CA PRO A 69 12.96 -1.71 8.76
C PRO A 69 13.42 -0.73 7.67
N GLU A 70 13.77 0.48 8.09
CA GLU A 70 14.34 1.49 7.19
C GLU A 70 15.73 1.07 6.68
N GLY A 71 16.16 1.62 5.55
CA GLY A 71 17.46 1.34 4.96
C GLY A 71 17.45 0.13 4.02
N ALA A 72 18.40 -0.79 4.18
CA ALA A 72 18.64 -1.89 3.24
C ALA A 72 17.44 -2.87 3.11
N ASP A 73 16.73 -3.10 4.19
CA ASP A 73 15.54 -3.98 4.16
C ASP A 73 14.41 -3.38 3.34
N SER A 74 14.17 -2.08 3.45
CA SER A 74 13.17 -1.41 2.62
C SER A 74 13.56 -1.40 1.14
N GLU A 75 14.84 -1.21 0.79
CA GLU A 75 15.31 -1.39 -0.60
C GLU A 75 15.04 -2.81 -1.13
N ARG A 76 15.31 -3.82 -0.30
CA ARG A 76 15.07 -5.22 -0.66
C ARG A 76 13.59 -5.48 -0.92
N VAL A 77 12.71 -5.03 -0.03
CA VAL A 77 11.26 -5.23 -0.16
C VAL A 77 10.71 -4.52 -1.41
N MET A 78 11.05 -3.25 -1.62
CA MET A 78 10.66 -2.49 -2.82
C MET A 78 11.17 -3.16 -4.11
N THR A 79 12.42 -3.63 -4.09
CA THR A 79 13.01 -4.35 -5.23
C THR A 79 12.23 -5.64 -5.53
N GLN A 80 11.85 -6.39 -4.50
CA GLN A 80 11.04 -7.61 -4.68
C GLN A 80 9.65 -7.29 -5.24
N MET A 81 9.00 -6.23 -4.76
CA MET A 81 7.70 -5.78 -5.30
C MET A 81 7.82 -5.38 -6.77
N ALA A 82 8.84 -4.59 -7.14
CA ALA A 82 9.09 -4.19 -8.52
C ALA A 82 9.35 -5.41 -9.43
N LEU A 83 10.20 -6.35 -9.00
CA LEU A 83 10.47 -7.59 -9.74
C LEU A 83 9.24 -8.50 -9.85
N SER A 84 8.30 -8.43 -8.92
CA SER A 84 7.05 -9.17 -8.98
C SER A 84 5.97 -8.50 -9.84
N GLY A 85 6.32 -7.43 -10.55
CA GLY A 85 5.46 -6.72 -11.48
C GLY A 85 4.57 -5.66 -10.84
N ALA A 86 4.98 -5.04 -9.74
CA ALA A 86 4.28 -3.88 -9.22
C ALA A 86 4.46 -2.68 -10.15
N ASP A 87 3.36 -2.02 -10.51
CA ASP A 87 3.32 -0.83 -11.36
C ASP A 87 3.48 0.45 -10.52
N LEU A 88 2.97 0.43 -9.29
CA LEU A 88 2.99 1.54 -8.35
C LEU A 88 3.34 1.02 -6.95
N ILE A 89 4.28 1.69 -6.27
CA ILE A 89 4.70 1.33 -4.91
C ILE A 89 4.59 2.55 -3.99
N PHE A 90 3.77 2.44 -2.95
CA PHE A 90 3.68 3.39 -1.86
C PHE A 90 4.68 3.06 -0.76
N THR A 91 5.47 4.04 -0.35
CA THR A 91 6.48 3.90 0.71
C THR A 91 6.16 4.87 1.84
N THR A 92 5.75 4.35 2.99
CA THR A 92 5.02 5.11 4.01
C THR A 92 5.85 5.49 5.23
N SER A 93 7.16 5.69 5.08
CA SER A 93 8.00 6.23 6.15
C SER A 93 9.01 7.23 5.61
N TYR A 94 9.28 8.29 6.38
CA TYR A 94 10.32 9.28 6.06
C TYR A 94 11.68 8.61 5.77
N GLY A 95 12.08 7.60 6.56
CA GLY A 95 13.32 6.88 6.38
C GLY A 95 13.38 5.96 5.15
N PHE A 96 12.26 5.78 4.44
CA PHE A 96 12.26 5.09 3.14
C PHE A 96 12.65 6.02 1.97
N MET A 97 12.92 7.30 2.21
CA MET A 97 13.18 8.29 1.15
C MET A 97 14.35 7.91 0.25
N ASP A 98 15.55 7.72 0.83
CA ASP A 98 16.73 7.34 0.06
C ASP A 98 16.62 5.93 -0.55
N PRO A 99 16.15 4.90 0.19
CA PRO A 99 15.80 3.61 -0.36
C PRO A 99 14.89 3.69 -1.59
N THR A 100 13.83 4.50 -1.54
CA THR A 100 12.89 4.68 -2.66
C THR A 100 13.60 5.25 -3.89
N ILE A 101 14.40 6.29 -3.74
CA ILE A 101 15.18 6.88 -4.84
C ILE A 101 16.17 5.88 -5.45
N ASN A 102 16.81 5.06 -4.60
CA ASN A 102 17.76 4.05 -5.06
C ASN A 102 17.09 2.94 -5.87
N VAL A 103 15.93 2.48 -5.44
CA VAL A 103 15.17 1.45 -6.17
C VAL A 103 14.56 2.03 -7.45
N ALA A 104 13.98 3.22 -7.39
CA ALA A 104 13.35 3.87 -8.53
C ALA A 104 14.31 4.05 -9.73
N LYS A 105 15.59 4.34 -9.47
CA LYS A 105 16.62 4.40 -10.52
C LYS A 105 16.85 3.08 -11.26
N LYS A 106 16.59 1.94 -10.58
CA LYS A 106 16.77 0.59 -11.15
C LYS A 106 15.52 0.12 -11.91
N PHE A 107 14.35 0.71 -11.61
CA PHE A 107 13.05 0.35 -12.15
C PHE A 107 12.33 1.59 -12.70
N PRO A 108 12.75 2.16 -13.83
CA PRO A 108 12.23 3.43 -14.35
C PRO A 108 10.74 3.37 -14.74
N ASP A 109 10.23 2.19 -15.07
CA ASP A 109 8.83 1.99 -15.46
C ASP A 109 7.89 1.91 -14.24
N VAL A 110 8.41 1.54 -13.05
CA VAL A 110 7.64 1.49 -11.80
C VAL A 110 7.49 2.90 -11.24
N LYS A 111 6.28 3.26 -10.82
CA LYS A 111 6.00 4.54 -10.15
C LYS A 111 6.10 4.38 -8.63
N PHE A 112 6.58 5.41 -7.96
CA PHE A 112 6.72 5.43 -6.51
C PHE A 112 6.05 6.68 -5.94
N GLU A 113 5.26 6.46 -4.89
CA GLU A 113 4.64 7.52 -4.08
C GLU A 113 5.22 7.44 -2.66
N HIS A 114 5.99 8.45 -2.28
CA HIS A 114 6.69 8.47 -0.99
C HIS A 114 6.04 9.44 -0.01
N ALA A 115 5.62 8.92 1.15
CA ALA A 115 5.02 9.71 2.22
C ALA A 115 6.07 10.60 2.92
N THR A 116 5.76 11.88 3.05
CA THR A 116 6.48 12.88 3.88
C THR A 116 7.91 13.22 3.44
N GLY A 117 8.45 12.56 2.43
CA GLY A 117 9.77 12.89 1.89
C GLY A 117 9.79 14.16 1.03
N PHE A 118 10.98 14.59 0.64
CA PHE A 118 11.17 15.74 -0.24
C PHE A 118 12.00 15.42 -1.50
N LYS A 119 12.66 14.26 -1.55
CA LYS A 119 13.40 13.81 -2.75
C LYS A 119 12.45 13.25 -3.78
N ARG A 120 12.63 13.67 -5.03
CA ARG A 120 11.82 13.28 -6.18
C ARG A 120 12.70 12.86 -7.35
N SER A 121 12.12 12.11 -8.29
CA SER A 121 12.72 11.77 -9.58
C SER A 121 11.61 11.66 -10.65
N GLU A 122 11.94 11.26 -11.88
CA GLU A 122 10.97 11.11 -12.97
C GLU A 122 9.83 10.13 -12.64
N ASN A 123 10.12 9.14 -11.78
CA ASN A 123 9.16 8.12 -11.37
C ASN A 123 8.93 8.08 -9.84
N VAL A 124 9.35 9.12 -9.11
CA VAL A 124 9.08 9.25 -7.66
C VAL A 124 8.40 10.58 -7.40
N SER A 125 7.18 10.52 -6.88
CA SER A 125 6.46 11.63 -6.28
C SER A 125 6.51 11.56 -4.77
N THR A 126 6.10 12.66 -4.13
CA THR A 126 5.96 12.73 -2.67
C THR A 126 4.61 13.30 -2.30
N TYR A 127 4.02 12.77 -1.24
CA TYR A 127 2.79 13.29 -0.65
C TYR A 127 2.94 13.51 0.85
N SER A 128 2.16 14.42 1.39
CA SER A 128 2.15 14.72 2.82
C SER A 128 0.81 15.31 3.23
N ALA A 129 0.55 15.35 4.53
CA ALA A 129 -0.61 16.00 5.11
C ALA A 129 -0.16 17.17 5.99
N ARG A 130 -1.10 18.09 6.29
CA ARG A 130 -0.89 19.22 7.19
C ARG A 130 -1.05 18.78 8.65
N PHE A 131 -0.12 17.95 9.13
CA PHE A 131 -0.17 17.37 10.48
C PHE A 131 -0.25 18.41 11.59
N TYR A 132 0.33 19.60 11.36
CA TYR A 132 0.26 20.72 12.31
C TYR A 132 -1.18 21.19 12.61
N GLU A 133 -2.14 21.00 11.69
CA GLU A 133 -3.54 21.33 11.95
C GLU A 133 -4.13 20.43 13.04
N GLY A 134 -3.89 19.12 12.96
CA GLY A 134 -4.28 18.19 14.00
C GLY A 134 -3.59 18.48 15.34
N ARG A 135 -2.30 18.81 15.32
CA ARG A 135 -1.55 19.20 16.52
C ARG A 135 -2.05 20.50 17.14
N ALA A 136 -2.43 21.47 16.34
CA ALA A 136 -3.04 22.71 16.84
C ALA A 136 -4.34 22.41 17.62
N ILE A 137 -5.18 21.50 17.11
CA ILE A 137 -6.40 21.06 17.82
C ILE A 137 -6.04 20.36 19.13
N GLN A 138 -5.08 19.43 19.10
CA GLN A 138 -4.61 18.74 20.32
C GLN A 138 -4.06 19.71 21.36
N GLY A 139 -3.24 20.68 20.93
CA GLY A 139 -2.72 21.74 21.80
C GLY A 139 -3.82 22.61 22.41
N HIS A 140 -4.85 22.93 21.64
CA HIS A 140 -5.99 23.68 22.12
C HIS A 140 -6.80 22.89 23.19
N ILE A 141 -7.01 21.61 22.97
CA ILE A 141 -7.67 20.73 23.94
C ILE A 141 -6.80 20.62 25.21
N ALA A 142 -5.51 20.35 25.08
CA ALA A 142 -4.60 20.23 26.21
C ALA A 142 -4.54 21.51 27.04
N GLY A 143 -4.48 22.69 26.36
CA GLY A 143 -4.49 23.99 27.03
C GLY A 143 -5.78 24.28 27.81
N ARG A 144 -6.92 23.79 27.33
CA ARG A 144 -8.19 23.92 28.05
C ARG A 144 -8.35 22.92 29.20
N MET A 145 -7.70 21.75 29.12
CA MET A 145 -7.82 20.70 30.11
C MET A 145 -6.77 20.78 31.23
N THR A 146 -5.64 21.44 30.99
CA THR A 146 -4.59 21.56 32.02
C THR A 146 -5.06 22.32 33.25
N LYS A 147 -4.72 21.82 34.44
CA LYS A 147 -4.98 22.49 35.72
C LYS A 147 -3.73 23.22 36.23
N SER A 148 -2.56 22.82 35.77
CA SER A 148 -1.26 23.38 36.18
C SER A 148 -0.76 24.49 35.26
N ASN A 149 -1.39 24.70 34.10
CA ASN A 149 -0.91 25.53 32.99
C ASN A 149 0.43 25.06 32.40
N ILE A 150 0.76 23.78 32.65
CA ILE A 150 1.94 23.13 32.07
C ILE A 150 1.46 22.06 31.09
N VAL A 151 2.02 22.06 29.88
CA VAL A 151 1.76 21.08 28.83
C VAL A 151 3.09 20.52 28.38
N GLY A 152 3.20 19.18 28.27
CA GLY A 152 4.35 18.49 27.70
C GLY A 152 4.01 17.91 26.33
N TYR A 153 5.01 17.83 25.47
CA TYR A 153 4.91 17.17 24.17
C TYR A 153 6.05 16.14 24.02
N ILE A 154 5.69 14.90 23.68
CA ILE A 154 6.67 13.85 23.41
C ILE A 154 6.62 13.59 21.91
N ALA A 155 7.71 13.97 21.22
CA ALA A 155 7.90 13.65 19.81
C ALA A 155 8.36 12.20 19.66
N SER A 156 7.81 11.48 18.70
CA SER A 156 8.18 10.07 18.44
C SER A 156 9.59 9.97 17.85
N VAL A 157 9.92 10.85 16.90
CA VAL A 157 11.21 10.91 16.20
C VAL A 157 11.53 12.34 15.78
N PRO A 158 12.82 12.73 15.61
CA PRO A 158 13.20 14.09 15.21
C PRO A 158 13.16 14.28 13.70
N ILE A 159 11.98 14.28 13.12
CA ILE A 159 11.73 14.47 11.69
C ILE A 159 10.80 15.67 11.43
N PRO A 160 10.79 16.26 10.22
CA PRO A 160 10.09 17.51 9.92
C PRO A 160 8.58 17.50 10.21
N GLU A 161 7.90 16.37 10.07
CA GLU A 161 6.46 16.23 10.29
C GLU A 161 6.08 15.99 11.76
N VAL A 162 7.01 15.75 12.66
CA VAL A 162 6.84 15.54 14.10
C VAL A 162 7.23 16.77 14.88
#